data_f8fbfa6c1ac1971d983acc23dbb46b18
#
_entry.id   f8fbfa6c1ac1971d983acc23dbb46b18
#
_cell.length_a   1.000
_cell.length_b   1.000
_cell.length_c   1.000
_cell.angle_alpha   90.00
_cell.angle_beta   90.00
_cell.angle_gamma   90.00
#
_symmetry.space_group_name_H-M   'P 1'
#
loop_
_entity.id
_entity.type
_entity.pdbx_description
1 polymer ?
#
loop_
_entity_poly.entity_id
_entity_poly.type
_entity_poly.pdbx_seq_one_letter_code
_entity_poly.pdbx_strand_id
1 'polypeptide(L)'
;MTQQERLRYLVEGLVAEYKEKYNEHIDIPEIEEEQFTLFRSLCNIRPAGGMPIEWMKIEDEYLNILAHEKGIVTINDMEEREPQIFLWQGDITRLAVDAIVNAANNKLLGCFAPNHKCIDNEIHTFAGIELRMECARMTEYLEMPEKTGLARMTYGYNLPAKHVIHTVGPIIYEGVTDKEKNELASCYRSCLQLANAYNLHSIAFCCISTGEFRFPNEEAAQIAIDTVRTYLKETNSKIQVVFNVFKDIDYDIYNKLLG
;
A
#
# COMPACT_ATOMS: atom_id res chain seq x y z
N MET A 1 24.18 -2.42 15.47
CA MET A 1 23.38 -1.24 15.89
C MET A 1 22.07 -1.75 16.50
N THR A 2 21.61 -1.11 17.57
CA THR A 2 20.24 -1.30 18.10
C THR A 2 19.21 -0.68 17.13
N GLN A 3 17.91 -0.96 17.31
CA GLN A 3 16.88 -0.33 16.51
C GLN A 3 16.85 1.20 16.69
N GLN A 4 17.02 1.67 17.91
CA GLN A 4 17.10 3.10 18.21
C GLN A 4 18.32 3.78 17.55
N GLU A 5 19.48 3.11 17.54
CA GLU A 5 20.68 3.63 16.84
C GLU A 5 20.47 3.67 15.32
N ARG A 6 19.79 2.65 14.74
CA ARG A 6 19.43 2.66 13.31
C ARG A 6 18.52 3.83 12.99
N LEU A 7 17.42 3.97 13.73
CA LEU A 7 16.47 5.06 13.53
C LEU A 7 17.16 6.43 13.60
N ARG A 8 17.99 6.63 14.62
CA ARG A 8 18.75 7.87 14.78
C ARG A 8 19.65 8.16 13.57
N TYR A 9 20.39 7.16 13.11
CA TYR A 9 21.25 7.26 11.94
C TYR A 9 20.46 7.61 10.67
N LEU A 10 19.29 6.98 10.47
CA LEU A 10 18.41 7.23 9.33
C LEU A 10 17.87 8.66 9.34
N VAL A 11 17.43 9.13 10.51
CA VAL A 11 16.94 10.51 10.68
C VAL A 11 18.04 11.53 10.43
N GLU A 12 19.25 11.30 10.97
CA GLU A 12 20.41 12.20 10.75
C GLU A 12 20.74 12.34 9.27
N GLY A 13 20.72 11.23 8.51
CA GLY A 13 20.94 11.24 7.06
C GLY A 13 19.88 12.05 6.31
N LEU A 14 18.59 11.86 6.64
CA LEU A 14 17.48 12.59 6.00
C LEU A 14 17.50 14.09 6.35
N VAL A 15 17.81 14.44 7.59
CA VAL A 15 17.94 15.84 8.03
C VAL A 15 19.12 16.52 7.31
N ALA A 16 20.23 15.81 7.13
CA ALA A 16 21.39 16.33 6.39
C ALA A 16 21.04 16.58 4.91
N GLU A 17 20.37 15.62 4.22
CA GLU A 17 19.87 15.79 2.85
C GLU A 17 18.89 16.96 2.74
N TYR A 18 17.95 17.06 3.69
CA TYR A 18 16.97 18.16 3.72
C TYR A 18 17.63 19.54 3.86
N LYS A 19 18.58 19.63 4.79
CA LYS A 19 19.37 20.87 5.01
C LYS A 19 20.17 21.27 3.77
N GLU A 20 20.82 20.30 3.11
CA GLU A 20 21.58 20.56 1.89
C GLU A 20 20.66 21.10 0.77
N LYS A 21 19.47 20.52 0.63
CA LYS A 21 18.54 20.85 -0.44
C LYS A 21 17.76 22.14 -0.22
N TYR A 22 17.35 22.41 1.01
CA TYR A 22 16.42 23.51 1.32
C TYR A 22 17.06 24.63 2.14
N ASN A 23 18.30 24.44 2.62
CA ASN A 23 19.01 25.35 3.52
C ASN A 23 18.22 25.67 4.81
N GLU A 24 17.45 24.70 5.28
CA GLU A 24 16.66 24.77 6.52
C GLU A 24 17.20 23.79 7.55
N HIS A 25 17.11 24.15 8.83
CA HIS A 25 17.52 23.29 9.94
C HIS A 25 16.31 22.63 10.56
N ILE A 26 16.44 21.33 10.85
CA ILE A 26 15.46 20.54 11.58
C ILE A 26 16.16 19.96 12.81
N ASP A 27 15.59 20.22 13.98
CA ASP A 27 16.04 19.62 15.24
C ASP A 27 15.59 18.16 15.32
N ILE A 28 16.49 17.28 15.70
CA ILE A 28 16.19 15.85 15.85
C ILE A 28 15.71 15.63 17.28
N PRO A 29 14.49 15.10 17.48
CA PRO A 29 13.97 14.82 18.82
C PRO A 29 14.80 13.76 19.56
N GLU A 30 14.75 13.81 20.90
CA GLU A 30 15.37 12.78 21.75
C GLU A 30 14.47 11.54 21.92
N ILE A 31 13.16 11.70 21.83
CA ILE A 31 12.16 10.64 22.01
C ILE A 31 12.07 9.79 20.74
N GLU A 32 12.17 8.48 20.87
CA GLU A 32 12.17 7.53 19.73
C GLU A 32 10.92 7.60 18.87
N GLU A 33 9.74 7.72 19.49
CA GLU A 33 8.46 7.88 18.75
C GLU A 33 8.41 9.16 17.91
N GLU A 34 8.99 10.24 18.43
CA GLU A 34 9.11 11.50 17.70
C GLU A 34 10.15 11.40 16.57
N GLN A 35 11.25 10.67 16.80
CA GLN A 35 12.23 10.35 15.75
C GLN A 35 11.59 9.55 14.62
N PHE A 36 10.77 8.54 14.93
CA PHE A 36 10.04 7.79 13.90
C PHE A 36 9.05 8.67 13.14
N THR A 37 8.35 9.56 13.84
CA THR A 37 7.45 10.55 13.22
C THR A 37 8.22 11.47 12.26
N LEU A 38 9.41 11.92 12.64
CA LEU A 38 10.28 12.74 11.81
C LEU A 38 10.84 11.94 10.61
N PHE A 39 11.31 10.71 10.83
CA PHE A 39 11.76 9.79 9.78
C PHE A 39 10.67 9.64 8.71
N ARG A 40 9.45 9.26 9.15
CA ARG A 40 8.29 9.09 8.25
C ARG A 40 7.97 10.37 7.49
N SER A 41 7.92 11.52 8.19
CA SER A 41 7.65 12.83 7.60
C SER A 41 8.65 13.17 6.48
N LEU A 42 9.94 12.99 6.74
CA LEU A 42 11.00 13.28 5.77
C LEU A 42 10.97 12.31 4.58
N CYS A 43 10.76 11.01 4.81
CA CYS A 43 10.56 10.03 3.74
C CYS A 43 9.33 10.36 2.87
N ASN A 44 8.23 10.86 3.48
CA ASN A 44 7.03 11.21 2.72
C ASN A 44 7.26 12.38 1.77
N ILE A 45 7.90 13.46 2.21
CA ILE A 45 8.13 14.67 1.37
C ILE A 45 9.31 14.51 0.41
N ARG A 46 10.16 13.52 0.63
CA ARG A 46 11.35 13.29 -0.17
C ARG A 46 10.97 12.88 -1.59
N PRO A 47 11.50 13.51 -2.66
CA PRO A 47 11.31 13.03 -4.04
C PRO A 47 12.01 11.68 -4.24
N ALA A 48 11.67 11.00 -5.33
CA ALA A 48 12.36 9.79 -5.72
C ALA A 48 13.86 10.07 -5.95
N GLY A 49 14.72 9.23 -5.40
CA GLY A 49 16.16 9.33 -5.49
C GLY A 49 16.84 8.40 -4.48
N GLY A 50 18.05 7.95 -4.78
CA GLY A 50 18.83 7.10 -3.87
C GLY A 50 19.43 7.90 -2.72
N MET A 51 19.78 7.19 -1.69
CA MET A 51 20.66 7.59 -0.58
C MET A 51 21.99 6.82 -0.70
N PRO A 52 23.02 7.16 0.09
CA PRO A 52 24.22 6.34 0.16
C PRO A 52 23.89 4.86 0.44
N ILE A 53 24.59 3.94 -0.18
CA ILE A 53 24.32 2.49 -0.09
C ILE A 53 24.27 2.03 1.38
N GLU A 54 25.12 2.55 2.23
CA GLU A 54 25.13 2.20 3.66
C GLU A 54 23.84 2.67 4.36
N TRP A 55 23.34 3.86 4.01
CA TRP A 55 22.08 4.36 4.56
C TRP A 55 20.91 3.45 4.16
N MET A 56 20.83 3.06 2.87
CA MET A 56 19.77 2.17 2.37
C MET A 56 19.80 0.80 3.04
N LYS A 57 21.00 0.21 3.25
CA LYS A 57 21.13 -1.05 4.00
C LYS A 57 20.64 -0.94 5.44
N ILE A 58 20.89 0.18 6.09
CA ILE A 58 20.42 0.41 7.47
C ILE A 58 18.91 0.63 7.49
N GLU A 59 18.32 1.30 6.45
CA GLU A 59 16.88 1.39 6.28
C GLU A 59 16.26 0.00 6.13
N ASP A 60 16.82 -0.85 5.27
CA ASP A 60 16.35 -2.23 5.09
C ASP A 60 16.39 -3.04 6.39
N GLU A 61 17.51 -2.99 7.12
CA GLU A 61 17.62 -3.67 8.42
C GLU A 61 16.57 -3.14 9.41
N TYR A 62 16.41 -1.82 9.49
CA TYR A 62 15.49 -1.18 10.40
C TYR A 62 14.03 -1.57 10.10
N LEU A 63 13.60 -1.43 8.85
CA LEU A 63 12.22 -1.70 8.43
C LEU A 63 11.87 -3.19 8.49
N ASN A 64 12.81 -4.08 8.14
CA ASN A 64 12.59 -5.53 8.25
C ASN A 64 12.41 -5.96 9.73
N ILE A 65 13.23 -5.46 10.65
CA ILE A 65 13.06 -5.74 12.08
C ILE A 65 11.73 -5.18 12.57
N LEU A 66 11.39 -3.96 12.20
CA LEU A 66 10.13 -3.32 12.56
C LEU A 66 8.90 -4.11 12.05
N ALA A 67 8.95 -4.66 10.83
CA ALA A 67 7.91 -5.52 10.30
C ALA A 67 7.72 -6.79 11.17
N HIS A 68 8.82 -7.41 11.62
CA HIS A 68 8.76 -8.56 12.52
C HIS A 68 8.20 -8.19 13.91
N GLU A 69 8.59 -7.05 14.46
CA GLU A 69 8.10 -6.56 15.76
C GLU A 69 6.60 -6.22 15.70
N LYS A 70 6.10 -5.69 14.59
CA LYS A 70 4.66 -5.49 14.33
C LYS A 70 3.89 -6.81 14.24
N GLY A 71 4.58 -7.91 14.00
CA GLY A 71 4.01 -9.24 13.79
C GLY A 71 3.53 -9.45 12.35
N ILE A 72 4.15 -10.40 11.67
CA ILE A 72 3.78 -10.80 10.30
C ILE A 72 2.56 -11.73 10.35
N VAL A 73 1.63 -11.55 9.41
CA VAL A 73 0.40 -12.32 9.29
C VAL A 73 0.37 -13.02 7.94
N THR A 74 0.09 -14.32 7.94
CA THR A 74 -0.04 -15.15 6.75
C THR A 74 -1.50 -15.51 6.47
N ILE A 75 -1.81 -16.01 5.29
CA ILE A 75 -3.17 -16.49 4.98
C ILE A 75 -3.61 -17.61 5.93
N ASN A 76 -2.68 -18.42 6.43
CA ASN A 76 -3.00 -19.49 7.38
C ASN A 76 -3.48 -18.97 8.75
N ASP A 77 -3.26 -17.71 9.05
CA ASP A 77 -3.73 -17.05 10.26
C ASP A 77 -5.12 -16.41 10.09
N MET A 78 -5.74 -16.57 8.90
CA MET A 78 -7.00 -15.94 8.54
C MET A 78 -8.11 -16.97 8.38
N GLU A 79 -9.36 -16.53 8.56
CA GLU A 79 -10.54 -17.35 8.31
C GLU A 79 -10.96 -17.24 6.84
N GLU A 80 -11.06 -18.38 6.15
CA GLU A 80 -11.65 -18.46 4.82
C GLU A 80 -13.17 -18.30 4.94
N ARG A 81 -13.73 -17.29 4.29
CA ARG A 81 -15.17 -17.00 4.29
C ARG A 81 -15.91 -17.70 3.17
N GLU A 82 -15.28 -17.75 2.00
CA GLU A 82 -15.73 -18.48 0.82
C GLU A 82 -14.52 -19.14 0.17
N PRO A 83 -14.67 -20.15 -0.71
CA PRO A 83 -13.53 -20.75 -1.39
C PRO A 83 -12.59 -19.72 -2.02
N GLN A 84 -11.35 -19.67 -1.56
CA GLN A 84 -10.28 -18.73 -1.96
C GLN A 84 -10.49 -17.28 -1.49
N ILE A 85 -11.52 -16.94 -0.71
CA ILE A 85 -11.79 -15.58 -0.25
C ILE A 85 -11.68 -15.51 1.27
N PHE A 86 -10.83 -14.62 1.73
CA PHE A 86 -10.51 -14.38 3.13
C PHE A 86 -10.87 -12.95 3.53
N LEU A 87 -11.24 -12.75 4.79
CA LEU A 87 -11.43 -11.43 5.38
C LEU A 87 -10.46 -11.28 6.54
N TRP A 88 -9.71 -10.18 6.55
CA TRP A 88 -8.81 -9.88 7.64
C TRP A 88 -8.84 -8.39 7.99
N GLN A 89 -8.92 -8.10 9.30
CA GLN A 89 -8.90 -6.72 9.81
C GLN A 89 -7.54 -6.41 10.41
N GLY A 90 -6.87 -5.40 9.86
CA GLY A 90 -5.58 -4.93 10.36
C GLY A 90 -4.76 -4.15 9.35
N ASP A 91 -3.51 -3.93 9.70
CA ASP A 91 -2.54 -3.19 8.90
C ASP A 91 -1.99 -4.05 7.74
N ILE A 92 -2.37 -3.71 6.51
CA ILE A 92 -2.00 -4.45 5.29
C ILE A 92 -0.48 -4.61 5.12
N THR A 93 0.32 -3.72 5.71
CA THR A 93 1.79 -3.78 5.66
C THR A 93 2.38 -4.94 6.46
N ARG A 94 1.56 -5.67 7.21
CA ARG A 94 1.93 -6.88 7.96
C ARG A 94 1.69 -8.18 7.19
N LEU A 95 1.04 -8.13 6.03
CA LEU A 95 0.60 -9.32 5.31
C LEU A 95 1.72 -9.95 4.49
N ALA A 96 2.05 -11.22 4.80
CA ALA A 96 2.95 -12.05 4.02
C ALA A 96 2.16 -12.79 2.92
N VAL A 97 1.81 -12.06 1.87
CA VAL A 97 1.13 -12.54 0.66
C VAL A 97 2.00 -12.27 -0.56
N ASP A 98 1.63 -12.82 -1.73
CA ASP A 98 2.41 -12.54 -2.94
C ASP A 98 2.28 -11.07 -3.38
N ALA A 99 1.09 -10.47 -3.23
CA ALA A 99 0.91 -9.04 -3.49
C ALA A 99 -0.09 -8.40 -2.54
N ILE A 100 0.18 -7.16 -2.13
CA ILE A 100 -0.80 -6.25 -1.53
C ILE A 100 -1.19 -5.19 -2.55
N VAL A 101 -2.43 -4.71 -2.48
CA VAL A 101 -2.93 -3.65 -3.37
C VAL A 101 -2.83 -2.30 -2.67
N ASN A 102 -2.20 -1.36 -3.34
CA ASN A 102 -2.12 0.05 -2.96
C ASN A 102 -3.19 0.86 -3.72
N ALA A 103 -4.07 1.54 -2.99
CA ALA A 103 -4.96 2.55 -3.55
C ALA A 103 -4.16 3.85 -3.76
N ALA A 104 -3.47 3.93 -4.88
CA ALA A 104 -2.55 4.99 -5.24
C ALA A 104 -3.27 6.23 -5.79
N ASN A 105 -2.56 7.36 -5.78
CA ASN A 105 -2.93 8.52 -6.59
C ASN A 105 -2.47 8.35 -8.05
N ASN A 106 -2.98 9.20 -8.94
CA ASN A 106 -2.69 9.11 -10.37
C ASN A 106 -1.26 9.49 -10.80
N LYS A 107 -0.40 9.89 -9.86
CA LYS A 107 1.04 10.08 -10.12
C LYS A 107 1.85 8.82 -9.85
N LEU A 108 1.29 7.87 -9.10
CA LEU A 108 1.93 6.61 -8.68
C LEU A 108 3.23 6.78 -7.86
N LEU A 109 3.48 7.97 -7.32
CA LEU A 109 4.72 8.28 -6.58
C LEU A 109 4.56 8.25 -5.06
N GLY A 110 3.45 7.73 -4.57
CA GLY A 110 3.10 7.74 -3.16
C GLY A 110 2.50 9.06 -2.70
N CYS A 111 2.10 9.11 -1.45
CA CYS A 111 1.54 10.29 -0.81
C CYS A 111 2.66 11.17 -0.25
N PHE A 112 2.71 12.45 -0.66
CA PHE A 112 3.70 13.43 -0.21
C PHE A 112 3.25 14.25 1.03
N ALA A 113 2.06 14.00 1.57
CA ALA A 113 1.63 14.67 2.79
C ALA A 113 2.33 14.05 4.01
N PRO A 114 3.07 14.85 4.81
CA PRO A 114 3.80 14.34 5.96
C PRO A 114 2.89 13.61 6.96
N ASN A 115 3.27 12.41 7.35
CA ASN A 115 2.53 11.59 8.35
C ASN A 115 1.05 11.37 8.03
N HIS A 116 0.66 11.44 6.76
CA HIS A 116 -0.72 11.21 6.35
C HIS A 116 -1.12 9.74 6.60
N LYS A 117 -2.35 9.53 7.09
CA LYS A 117 -2.85 8.21 7.49
C LYS A 117 -3.56 7.46 6.34
N CYS A 118 -3.21 7.72 5.09
CA CYS A 118 -3.72 6.95 3.96
C CYS A 118 -2.85 5.71 3.69
N ILE A 119 -3.45 4.72 3.06
CA ILE A 119 -2.79 3.46 2.70
C ILE A 119 -1.53 3.67 1.84
N ASP A 120 -1.58 4.62 0.91
CA ASP A 120 -0.47 4.94 0.01
C ASP A 120 0.75 5.46 0.80
N ASN A 121 0.51 6.30 1.83
CA ASN A 121 1.57 6.77 2.73
C ASN A 121 2.15 5.63 3.58
N GLU A 122 1.29 4.78 4.16
CA GLU A 122 1.71 3.63 4.97
C GLU A 122 2.57 2.65 4.16
N ILE A 123 2.10 2.24 2.98
CA ILE A 123 2.82 1.30 2.13
C ILE A 123 4.20 1.86 1.74
N HIS A 124 4.27 3.13 1.29
CA HIS A 124 5.55 3.75 0.94
C HIS A 124 6.49 3.93 2.13
N THR A 125 5.95 4.19 3.33
CA THR A 125 6.76 4.29 4.54
C THR A 125 7.41 2.96 4.90
N PHE A 126 6.64 1.86 4.94
CA PHE A 126 7.13 0.56 5.38
C PHE A 126 7.83 -0.25 4.29
N ALA A 127 7.63 0.08 3.03
CA ALA A 127 8.44 -0.46 1.93
C ALA A 127 9.85 0.14 1.87
N GLY A 128 10.02 1.39 2.33
CA GLY A 128 11.27 2.14 2.23
C GLY A 128 11.36 3.01 0.98
N ILE A 129 12.44 3.78 0.87
CA ILE A 129 12.59 4.78 -0.22
C ILE A 129 12.70 4.16 -1.61
N GLU A 130 13.12 2.91 -1.73
CA GLU A 130 13.29 2.21 -2.99
C GLU A 130 11.98 1.99 -3.74
N LEU A 131 10.86 1.82 -3.02
CA LEU A 131 9.54 1.71 -3.66
C LEU A 131 9.21 2.94 -4.51
N ARG A 132 9.42 4.15 -3.96
CA ARG A 132 9.20 5.40 -4.73
C ARG A 132 10.17 5.54 -5.90
N MET A 133 11.41 5.07 -5.75
CA MET A 133 12.40 5.07 -6.83
C MET A 133 11.96 4.14 -7.97
N GLU A 134 11.44 2.96 -7.67
CA GLU A 134 10.90 2.04 -8.68
C GLU A 134 9.67 2.62 -9.35
N CYS A 135 8.74 3.18 -8.59
CA CYS A 135 7.57 3.87 -9.11
C CYS A 135 7.97 5.00 -10.08
N ALA A 136 8.97 5.83 -9.72
CA ALA A 136 9.44 6.91 -10.57
C ALA A 136 10.02 6.37 -11.90
N ARG A 137 10.86 5.34 -11.84
CA ARG A 137 11.41 4.69 -13.06
C ARG A 137 10.28 4.09 -13.93
N MET A 138 9.28 3.46 -13.30
CA MET A 138 8.14 2.92 -14.02
C MET A 138 7.35 4.02 -14.74
N THR A 139 7.11 5.16 -14.08
CA THR A 139 6.32 6.26 -14.64
C THR A 139 7.00 6.96 -15.82
N GLU A 140 8.32 6.86 -15.99
CA GLU A 140 9.05 7.38 -17.16
C GLU A 140 8.59 6.73 -18.48
N TYR A 141 8.05 5.51 -18.41
CA TYR A 141 7.60 4.72 -19.57
C TYR A 141 6.08 4.66 -19.72
N LEU A 142 5.34 5.40 -18.91
CA LEU A 142 3.87 5.40 -18.91
C LEU A 142 3.31 6.72 -19.45
N GLU A 143 2.10 6.63 -20.04
CA GLU A 143 1.28 7.80 -20.31
C GLU A 143 0.70 8.32 -18.99
N MET A 144 1.24 9.45 -18.51
CA MET A 144 0.83 10.05 -17.25
C MET A 144 -0.16 11.20 -17.46
N PRO A 145 -1.10 11.46 -16.53
CA PRO A 145 -1.36 10.73 -15.29
C PRO A 145 -1.95 9.35 -15.54
N GLU A 146 -1.70 8.39 -14.61
CA GLU A 146 -2.25 7.03 -14.70
C GLU A 146 -3.78 7.07 -14.71
N LYS A 147 -4.36 6.25 -15.57
CA LYS A 147 -5.83 6.16 -15.73
C LYS A 147 -6.47 5.35 -14.60
N THR A 148 -7.65 5.81 -14.17
CA THR A 148 -8.46 5.08 -13.20
C THR A 148 -8.79 3.68 -13.69
N GLY A 149 -8.71 2.69 -12.81
CA GLY A 149 -9.05 1.30 -13.12
C GLY A 149 -7.91 0.45 -13.67
N LEU A 150 -6.72 1.01 -13.91
CA LEU A 150 -5.53 0.25 -14.33
C LEU A 150 -4.70 -0.20 -13.11
N ALA A 151 -3.86 -1.21 -13.30
CA ALA A 151 -2.97 -1.74 -12.30
C ALA A 151 -1.52 -1.77 -12.77
N ARG A 152 -0.58 -1.47 -11.86
CA ARG A 152 0.87 -1.54 -12.06
C ARG A 152 1.49 -2.29 -10.90
N MET A 153 2.60 -2.99 -11.12
CA MET A 153 3.25 -3.79 -10.08
C MET A 153 4.70 -3.37 -9.88
N THR A 154 5.10 -3.33 -8.62
CA THR A 154 6.47 -3.13 -8.16
C THR A 154 6.86 -4.26 -7.20
N TYR A 155 8.12 -4.30 -6.80
CA TYR A 155 8.54 -5.12 -5.67
C TYR A 155 8.00 -4.56 -4.35
N GLY A 156 7.90 -5.42 -3.32
CA GLY A 156 7.43 -5.04 -1.98
C GLY A 156 8.53 -4.46 -1.08
N TYR A 157 9.81 -4.62 -1.49
CA TYR A 157 10.99 -4.20 -0.73
C TYR A 157 10.96 -4.72 0.71
N ASN A 158 10.91 -3.84 1.72
CA ASN A 158 10.92 -4.21 3.13
C ASN A 158 9.57 -4.69 3.69
N LEU A 159 8.53 -4.74 2.86
CA LEU A 159 7.25 -5.32 3.25
C LEU A 159 7.33 -6.86 3.29
N PRO A 160 6.56 -7.54 4.17
CA PRO A 160 6.39 -8.99 4.11
C PRO A 160 5.78 -9.48 2.78
N ALA A 161 4.99 -8.66 2.10
CA ALA A 161 4.46 -8.94 0.77
C ALA A 161 5.56 -8.82 -0.29
N LYS A 162 5.60 -9.77 -1.24
CA LYS A 162 6.63 -9.79 -2.30
C LYS A 162 6.48 -8.63 -3.29
N HIS A 163 5.23 -8.21 -3.54
CA HIS A 163 4.89 -7.18 -4.53
C HIS A 163 3.86 -6.20 -3.97
N VAL A 164 3.86 -4.99 -4.55
CA VAL A 164 2.78 -4.00 -4.41
C VAL A 164 2.14 -3.81 -5.77
N ILE A 165 0.82 -3.99 -5.85
CA ILE A 165 0.04 -3.66 -7.05
C ILE A 165 -0.64 -2.31 -6.81
N HIS A 166 -0.26 -1.31 -7.59
CA HIS A 166 -0.79 0.04 -7.50
C HIS A 166 -1.97 0.19 -8.46
N THR A 167 -3.10 0.68 -7.96
CA THR A 167 -4.28 1.01 -8.78
C THR A 167 -4.86 2.35 -8.36
N VAL A 168 -5.38 3.10 -9.33
CA VAL A 168 -6.01 4.40 -9.09
C VAL A 168 -7.53 4.21 -9.13
N GLY A 169 -8.15 4.35 -7.97
CA GLY A 169 -9.60 4.25 -7.87
C GLY A 169 -10.33 5.54 -8.29
N PRO A 170 -11.65 5.49 -8.53
CA PRO A 170 -12.45 6.68 -8.82
C PRO A 170 -12.59 7.60 -7.61
N ILE A 171 -12.63 8.91 -7.88
CA ILE A 171 -12.92 9.96 -6.89
C ILE A 171 -14.38 10.37 -7.02
N ILE A 172 -15.11 10.40 -5.90
CA ILE A 172 -16.53 10.77 -5.88
C ILE A 172 -16.68 12.25 -5.49
N TYR A 173 -17.29 13.03 -6.39
CA TYR A 173 -17.56 14.45 -6.18
C TYR A 173 -19.04 14.72 -5.91
N GLU A 174 -19.95 14.24 -6.77
CA GLU A 174 -21.38 14.59 -6.72
C GLU A 174 -22.30 13.36 -6.56
N GLY A 175 -21.73 12.21 -6.27
CA GLY A 175 -22.42 10.92 -6.14
C GLY A 175 -21.84 9.86 -7.06
N VAL A 176 -22.24 8.62 -6.82
CA VAL A 176 -21.75 7.46 -7.57
C VAL A 176 -22.63 7.24 -8.80
N THR A 177 -22.04 7.19 -9.97
CA THR A 177 -22.69 6.82 -11.22
C THR A 177 -22.18 5.46 -11.72
N ASP A 178 -22.79 4.93 -12.79
CA ASP A 178 -22.33 3.67 -13.40
C ASP A 178 -20.86 3.76 -13.88
N LYS A 179 -20.40 4.95 -14.23
CA LYS A 179 -18.99 5.17 -14.60
C LYS A 179 -18.06 4.84 -13.42
N GLU A 180 -18.26 5.46 -12.26
CA GLU A 180 -17.42 5.25 -11.09
C GLU A 180 -17.54 3.80 -10.57
N LYS A 181 -18.71 3.17 -10.67
CA LYS A 181 -18.88 1.73 -10.36
C LYS A 181 -18.04 0.84 -11.27
N ASN A 182 -18.09 1.10 -12.57
CA ASN A 182 -17.30 0.35 -13.55
C ASN A 182 -15.79 0.60 -13.39
N GLU A 183 -15.37 1.82 -13.06
CA GLU A 183 -13.99 2.17 -12.77
C GLU A 183 -13.49 1.44 -11.52
N LEU A 184 -14.29 1.37 -10.45
CA LEU A 184 -13.94 0.63 -9.24
C LEU A 184 -13.84 -0.88 -9.52
N ALA A 185 -14.80 -1.47 -10.23
CA ALA A 185 -14.74 -2.86 -10.65
C ALA A 185 -13.49 -3.14 -11.51
N SER A 186 -13.11 -2.19 -12.39
CA SER A 186 -11.90 -2.28 -13.21
C SER A 186 -10.63 -2.34 -12.36
N CYS A 187 -10.56 -1.60 -11.24
CA CYS A 187 -9.42 -1.68 -10.31
C CYS A 187 -9.21 -3.11 -9.80
N TYR A 188 -10.26 -3.74 -9.28
CA TYR A 188 -10.18 -5.12 -8.78
C TYR A 188 -9.82 -6.11 -9.89
N ARG A 189 -10.49 -6.01 -11.04
CA ARG A 189 -10.26 -6.89 -12.19
C ARG A 189 -8.84 -6.75 -12.73
N SER A 190 -8.33 -5.55 -12.92
CA SER A 190 -6.99 -5.29 -13.43
C SER A 190 -5.90 -5.80 -12.47
N CYS A 191 -6.08 -5.63 -11.16
CA CYS A 191 -5.18 -6.19 -10.16
C CYS A 191 -5.14 -7.72 -10.22
N LEU A 192 -6.30 -8.38 -10.32
CA LEU A 192 -6.40 -9.83 -10.43
C LEU A 192 -5.79 -10.35 -11.75
N GLN A 193 -6.03 -9.65 -12.86
CA GLN A 193 -5.44 -10.00 -14.16
C GLN A 193 -3.91 -9.91 -14.12
N LEU A 194 -3.39 -8.84 -13.50
CA LEU A 194 -1.96 -8.63 -13.35
C LEU A 194 -1.34 -9.70 -12.44
N ALA A 195 -1.94 -9.98 -11.28
CA ALA A 195 -1.50 -11.04 -10.38
C ALA A 195 -1.47 -12.41 -11.06
N ASN A 196 -2.50 -12.73 -11.85
CA ASN A 196 -2.60 -13.98 -12.59
C ASN A 196 -1.55 -14.08 -13.72
N ALA A 197 -1.28 -12.97 -14.42
CA ALA A 197 -0.24 -12.92 -15.46
C ALA A 197 1.17 -13.16 -14.93
N TYR A 198 1.40 -12.81 -13.67
CA TYR A 198 2.67 -13.06 -12.95
C TYR A 198 2.66 -14.36 -12.13
N ASN A 199 1.61 -15.19 -12.26
CA ASN A 199 1.45 -16.45 -11.54
C ASN A 199 1.52 -16.29 -10.02
N LEU A 200 0.97 -15.19 -9.48
CA LEU A 200 0.86 -15.01 -8.04
C LEU A 200 -0.23 -15.92 -7.46
N HIS A 201 -0.01 -16.42 -6.25
CA HIS A 201 -0.92 -17.33 -5.57
C HIS A 201 -1.85 -16.62 -4.58
N SER A 202 -1.49 -15.41 -4.18
CA SER A 202 -2.25 -14.64 -3.19
C SER A 202 -2.18 -13.13 -3.44
N ILE A 203 -3.31 -12.45 -3.21
CA ILE A 203 -3.43 -11.00 -3.30
C ILE A 203 -4.30 -10.46 -2.16
N ALA A 204 -3.89 -9.36 -1.54
CA ALA A 204 -4.68 -8.68 -0.52
C ALA A 204 -5.12 -7.29 -1.00
N PHE A 205 -6.41 -7.05 -1.00
CA PHE A 205 -7.01 -5.77 -1.38
C PHE A 205 -7.33 -4.93 -0.16
N CYS A 206 -6.94 -3.65 -0.17
CA CYS A 206 -7.51 -2.64 0.72
C CYS A 206 -8.89 -2.19 0.21
N CYS A 207 -9.61 -1.40 1.02
CA CYS A 207 -10.88 -0.78 0.63
C CYS A 207 -10.66 0.37 -0.36
N ILE A 208 -10.53 0.04 -1.66
CA ILE A 208 -10.20 1.01 -2.71
C ILE A 208 -11.25 2.12 -2.77
N SER A 209 -10.82 3.38 -2.85
CA SER A 209 -11.61 4.61 -2.95
C SER A 209 -12.48 4.97 -1.75
N THR A 210 -12.57 4.18 -0.67
CA THR A 210 -13.48 4.47 0.47
C THR A 210 -12.94 5.49 1.47
N GLY A 211 -11.66 5.89 1.36
CA GLY A 211 -11.05 6.92 2.19
C GLY A 211 -11.20 8.32 1.56
N GLU A 212 -10.08 8.92 1.19
CA GLU A 212 -10.00 10.27 0.60
C GLU A 212 -10.85 10.43 -0.68
N PHE A 213 -11.08 9.35 -1.43
CA PHE A 213 -11.83 9.35 -2.67
C PHE A 213 -13.36 9.23 -2.48
N ARG A 214 -13.83 9.04 -1.23
CA ARG A 214 -15.23 9.17 -0.78
C ARG A 214 -16.23 8.24 -1.46
N PHE A 215 -15.79 7.09 -1.97
CA PHE A 215 -16.74 6.08 -2.44
C PHE A 215 -17.49 5.49 -1.23
N PRO A 216 -18.85 5.37 -1.26
CA PRO A 216 -19.61 4.80 -0.14
C PRO A 216 -19.17 3.37 0.18
N ASN A 217 -18.86 3.10 1.46
CA ASN A 217 -18.22 1.86 1.89
C ASN A 217 -19.02 0.60 1.54
N GLU A 218 -20.34 0.59 1.77
CA GLU A 218 -21.18 -0.58 1.50
C GLU A 218 -21.26 -0.89 0.00
N GLU A 219 -21.43 0.14 -0.84
CA GLU A 219 -21.48 -0.01 -2.29
C GLU A 219 -20.13 -0.44 -2.86
N ALA A 220 -19.03 0.13 -2.33
CA ALA A 220 -17.67 -0.26 -2.74
C ALA A 220 -17.37 -1.72 -2.38
N ALA A 221 -17.73 -2.16 -1.19
CA ALA A 221 -17.55 -3.54 -0.75
C ALA A 221 -18.35 -4.53 -1.61
N GLN A 222 -19.61 -4.20 -1.95
CA GLN A 222 -20.42 -5.03 -2.86
C GLN A 222 -19.76 -5.18 -4.22
N ILE A 223 -19.30 -4.06 -4.81
CA ILE A 223 -18.59 -4.08 -6.11
C ILE A 223 -17.30 -4.91 -6.04
N ALA A 224 -16.54 -4.76 -4.96
CA ALA A 224 -15.31 -5.50 -4.75
C ALA A 224 -15.56 -7.01 -4.72
N ILE A 225 -16.50 -7.45 -3.87
CA ILE A 225 -16.84 -8.86 -3.69
C ILE A 225 -17.40 -9.47 -4.98
N ASP A 226 -18.34 -8.79 -5.62
CA ASP A 226 -18.96 -9.27 -6.87
C ASP A 226 -17.95 -9.38 -8.00
N THR A 227 -17.02 -8.42 -8.10
CA THR A 227 -15.95 -8.45 -9.11
C THR A 227 -15.00 -9.62 -8.88
N VAL A 228 -14.57 -9.84 -7.63
CA VAL A 228 -13.69 -10.95 -7.27
C VAL A 228 -14.37 -12.29 -7.54
N ARG A 229 -15.60 -12.51 -7.04
CA ARG A 229 -16.39 -13.73 -7.27
C ARG A 229 -16.55 -14.03 -8.77
N THR A 230 -16.90 -13.01 -9.54
CA THR A 230 -17.07 -13.12 -10.99
C THR A 230 -15.76 -13.50 -11.67
N TYR A 231 -14.66 -12.82 -11.33
CA TYR A 231 -13.36 -13.10 -11.89
C TYR A 231 -12.89 -14.53 -11.61
N LEU A 232 -12.97 -14.99 -10.35
CA LEU A 232 -12.57 -16.35 -9.97
C LEU A 232 -13.38 -17.41 -10.73
N LYS A 233 -14.69 -17.20 -10.88
CA LYS A 233 -15.58 -18.08 -11.60
C LYS A 233 -15.29 -18.12 -13.11
N GLU A 234 -15.12 -16.94 -13.74
CA GLU A 234 -14.90 -16.83 -15.20
C GLU A 234 -13.54 -17.42 -15.63
N THR A 235 -12.51 -17.20 -14.82
CA THR A 235 -11.14 -17.59 -15.17
C THR A 235 -10.71 -18.95 -14.59
N ASN A 236 -11.51 -19.52 -13.69
CA ASN A 236 -11.14 -20.70 -12.88
C ASN A 236 -9.78 -20.52 -12.19
N SER A 237 -9.42 -19.26 -11.87
CA SER A 237 -8.19 -18.92 -11.15
C SER A 237 -8.17 -19.56 -9.77
N LYS A 238 -6.99 -19.93 -9.28
CA LYS A 238 -6.78 -20.49 -7.94
C LYS A 238 -6.14 -19.49 -6.97
N ILE A 239 -6.09 -18.22 -7.38
CA ILE A 239 -5.54 -17.17 -6.53
C ILE A 239 -6.37 -16.99 -5.25
N GLN A 240 -5.70 -16.92 -4.12
CA GLN A 240 -6.30 -16.61 -2.83
C GLN A 240 -6.44 -15.09 -2.70
N VAL A 241 -7.63 -14.62 -2.37
CA VAL A 241 -7.95 -13.20 -2.26
C VAL A 241 -8.27 -12.84 -0.83
N VAL A 242 -7.53 -11.91 -0.26
CA VAL A 242 -7.78 -11.35 1.06
C VAL A 242 -8.44 -9.98 0.89
N PHE A 243 -9.64 -9.80 1.43
CA PHE A 243 -10.17 -8.46 1.68
C PHE A 243 -9.60 -7.97 3.01
N ASN A 244 -8.63 -7.06 2.91
CA ASN A 244 -8.06 -6.41 4.07
C ASN A 244 -8.85 -5.14 4.39
N VAL A 245 -9.41 -5.10 5.57
CA VAL A 245 -10.13 -3.95 6.12
C VAL A 245 -9.39 -3.39 7.34
N PHE A 246 -9.51 -2.11 7.60
CA PHE A 246 -8.84 -1.48 8.74
C PHE A 246 -9.84 -0.99 9.79
N LYS A 247 -10.94 -0.36 9.35
CA LYS A 247 -11.97 0.20 10.24
C LYS A 247 -13.03 -0.83 10.56
N ASP A 248 -13.62 -0.74 11.77
CA ASP A 248 -14.70 -1.62 12.21
C ASP A 248 -15.90 -1.57 11.26
N ILE A 249 -16.26 -0.38 10.77
CA ILE A 249 -17.35 -0.22 9.80
C ILE A 249 -17.11 -1.03 8.51
N ASP A 250 -15.88 -1.06 8.01
CA ASP A 250 -15.55 -1.85 6.82
C ASP A 250 -15.61 -3.35 7.13
N TYR A 251 -15.12 -3.74 8.32
CA TYR A 251 -15.19 -5.13 8.76
C TYR A 251 -16.63 -5.62 8.85
N ASP A 252 -17.51 -4.85 9.49
CA ASP A 252 -18.93 -5.21 9.64
C ASP A 252 -19.63 -5.35 8.27
N ILE A 253 -19.33 -4.45 7.32
CA ILE A 253 -19.87 -4.51 5.97
C ILE A 253 -19.40 -5.79 5.25
N TYR A 254 -18.09 -6.04 5.20
CA TYR A 254 -17.55 -7.23 4.52
C TYR A 254 -17.98 -8.51 5.19
N ASN A 255 -18.01 -8.56 6.53
CA ASN A 255 -18.48 -9.71 7.30
C ASN A 255 -19.95 -10.04 7.00
N LYS A 256 -20.80 -9.03 6.87
CA LYS A 256 -22.22 -9.22 6.48
C LYS A 256 -22.38 -9.71 5.03
N LEU A 257 -21.55 -9.25 4.11
CA LEU A 257 -21.65 -9.56 2.68
C LEU A 257 -21.04 -10.92 2.30
N LEU A 258 -20.06 -11.37 3.07
CA LEU A 258 -19.38 -12.66 2.87
C LEU A 258 -20.00 -13.81 3.70
N GLY A 259 -20.81 -13.52 4.71
CA GLY A 259 -21.50 -14.50 5.54
C GLY A 259 -20.69 -14.82 6.78
#